data_60942f8a1acab8ab644f4a55e623f861
#
_entry.id   60942f8a1acab8ab644f4a55e623f861
#
_cell.length_a   1.000
_cell.length_b   1.000
_cell.length_c   1.000
_cell.angle_alpha   90.00
_cell.angle_beta   90.00
_cell.angle_gamma   90.00
#
_symmetry.space_group_name_H-M   'P 1'
#
loop_
_entity.id
_entity.type
_entity.pdbx_description
1 polymer ?
#
loop_
_entity_poly.entity_id
_entity_poly.type
_entity_poly.pdbx_seq_one_letter_code
_entity_poly.pdbx_strand_id
1 'polypeptide(L)'
;MKKSPNNIFSQSFYWKFQAPNKEELSTFVLAQESGDPVPWGNLCSVKMTQILDDILPMMQPSINKFCEEVDQRMLMSMNRPWVSHYERGDYQEPHDHNDCDVVGVFFPEYLEGYSQFYFLDRHVDLSPVWKRVLPTEQTHIPKIEAGDILFFPGHMLHGVSSHKHDN
;
A
#
# COMPACT_ATOMS: atom_id res chain seq x y z
N MET A 1 22.64 -8.44 27.95
CA MET A 1 21.99 -7.89 26.73
C MET A 1 22.36 -8.77 25.55
N LYS A 2 21.35 -9.39 24.88
CA LYS A 2 21.61 -10.10 23.62
C LYS A 2 21.99 -9.05 22.57
N LYS A 3 23.13 -9.21 21.92
CA LYS A 3 23.51 -8.34 20.79
C LYS A 3 22.57 -8.65 19.62
N SER A 4 21.95 -7.60 19.07
CA SER A 4 21.22 -7.75 17.80
C SER A 4 22.21 -8.11 16.68
N PRO A 5 21.81 -8.96 15.72
CA PRO A 5 22.66 -9.27 14.58
C PRO A 5 22.93 -8.01 13.74
N ASN A 6 24.08 -7.97 13.07
CA ASN A 6 24.35 -6.93 12.07
C ASN A 6 23.56 -7.20 10.81
N ASN A 7 22.77 -6.24 10.35
CA ASN A 7 22.10 -6.31 9.06
C ASN A 7 23.12 -6.09 7.95
N ILE A 8 23.14 -6.99 6.95
CA ILE A 8 23.98 -6.85 5.76
C ILE A 8 23.19 -6.12 4.65
N PHE A 9 21.88 -6.38 4.55
CA PHE A 9 20.99 -5.76 3.58
C PHE A 9 19.73 -5.23 4.26
N SER A 10 19.29 -4.05 3.85
CA SER A 10 18.01 -3.46 4.23
C SER A 10 17.24 -3.21 2.94
N GLN A 11 16.29 -4.08 2.61
CA GLN A 11 15.60 -4.06 1.32
C GLN A 11 14.10 -3.79 1.42
N SER A 12 13.55 -3.74 2.63
CA SER A 12 12.12 -3.58 2.87
C SER A 12 11.88 -2.31 3.68
N PHE A 13 11.24 -1.33 3.07
CA PHE A 13 10.95 -0.03 3.69
C PHE A 13 9.74 0.61 3.01
N TYR A 14 9.04 1.45 3.75
CA TYR A 14 7.98 2.30 3.25
C TYR A 14 7.99 3.64 4.00
N TRP A 15 7.40 4.65 3.37
CA TRP A 15 7.12 5.94 3.98
C TRP A 15 5.62 6.06 4.16
N LYS A 16 5.21 6.63 5.29
CA LYS A 16 3.81 6.87 5.62
C LYS A 16 3.66 8.26 6.22
N PHE A 17 2.72 9.03 5.69
CA PHE A 17 2.34 10.32 6.25
C PHE A 17 0.90 10.69 5.87
N GLN A 18 0.32 11.68 6.57
CA GLN A 18 -0.93 12.28 6.14
C GLN A 18 -0.71 13.06 4.85
N ALA A 19 -1.52 12.79 3.82
CA ALA A 19 -1.45 13.52 2.56
C ALA A 19 -1.70 15.01 2.80
N PRO A 20 -0.88 15.93 2.26
CA PRO A 20 -1.03 17.36 2.51
C PRO A 20 -2.39 17.94 2.08
N ASN A 21 -2.99 17.37 1.05
CA ASN A 21 -4.32 17.74 0.53
C ASN A 21 -5.32 16.58 0.65
N LYS A 22 -5.31 15.89 1.79
CA LYS A 22 -6.12 14.70 2.04
C LYS A 22 -7.62 14.90 1.84
N GLU A 23 -8.16 16.08 2.15
CA GLU A 23 -9.59 16.39 1.99
C GLU A 23 -10.00 16.38 0.50
N GLU A 24 -9.16 16.97 -0.36
CA GLU A 24 -9.36 17.00 -1.80
C GLU A 24 -9.26 15.58 -2.40
N LEU A 25 -8.21 14.84 -2.01
CA LEU A 25 -8.01 13.46 -2.43
C LEU A 25 -9.15 12.54 -1.96
N SER A 26 -9.59 12.67 -0.71
CA SER A 26 -10.71 11.88 -0.19
C SER A 26 -11.99 12.17 -0.94
N THR A 27 -12.29 13.45 -1.18
CA THR A 27 -13.48 13.85 -1.95
C THR A 27 -13.44 13.25 -3.36
N PHE A 28 -12.31 13.30 -4.02
CA PHE A 28 -12.13 12.74 -5.35
C PHE A 28 -12.31 11.21 -5.36
N VAL A 29 -11.61 10.50 -4.46
CA VAL A 29 -11.61 9.03 -4.41
C VAL A 29 -13.00 8.50 -4.06
N LEU A 30 -13.66 9.08 -3.04
CA LEU A 30 -14.98 8.64 -2.58
C LEU A 30 -16.11 8.96 -3.58
N ALA A 31 -15.88 9.87 -4.52
CA ALA A 31 -16.82 10.15 -5.61
C ALA A 31 -16.73 9.15 -6.77
N GLN A 32 -15.72 8.26 -6.79
CA GLN A 32 -15.60 7.27 -7.85
C GLN A 32 -16.62 6.14 -7.64
N GLU A 33 -17.38 5.81 -8.68
CA GLU A 33 -18.29 4.69 -8.66
C GLU A 33 -17.51 3.36 -8.63
N SER A 34 -18.09 2.33 -8.02
CA SER A 34 -17.52 0.99 -8.02
C SER A 34 -17.40 0.45 -9.43
N GLY A 35 -16.20 0.06 -9.80
CA GLY A 35 -15.90 -0.48 -11.13
C GLY A 35 -16.18 -1.99 -11.27
N ASP A 36 -15.53 -2.58 -12.25
CA ASP A 36 -15.63 -4.00 -12.52
C ASP A 36 -14.75 -4.85 -11.60
N PRO A 37 -15.13 -6.11 -11.34
CA PRO A 37 -14.22 -7.07 -10.72
C PRO A 37 -12.93 -7.20 -11.53
N VAL A 38 -11.80 -7.34 -10.83
CA VAL A 38 -10.52 -7.52 -11.50
C VAL A 38 -10.49 -8.83 -12.31
N PRO A 39 -9.80 -8.85 -13.46
CA PRO A 39 -9.88 -9.98 -14.41
C PRO A 39 -9.17 -11.25 -13.94
N TRP A 40 -8.33 -11.22 -12.92
CA TRP A 40 -7.67 -12.42 -12.36
C TRP A 40 -8.47 -13.18 -11.30
N GLY A 41 -9.73 -12.87 -11.17
CA GLY A 41 -10.83 -13.67 -10.70
C GLY A 41 -10.68 -14.35 -9.35
N ASN A 42 -10.25 -15.59 -9.31
CA ASN A 42 -10.31 -16.41 -8.08
C ASN A 42 -9.26 -16.08 -7.02
N LEU A 43 -8.33 -15.18 -7.29
CA LEU A 43 -7.25 -14.81 -6.38
C LEU A 43 -7.53 -13.51 -5.61
N CYS A 44 -8.55 -12.77 -6.03
CA CYS A 44 -9.04 -11.59 -5.31
C CYS A 44 -10.53 -11.36 -5.65
N SER A 45 -11.21 -10.54 -4.86
CA SER A 45 -12.60 -10.16 -5.09
C SER A 45 -12.81 -8.65 -5.18
N VAL A 46 -11.74 -7.87 -5.05
CA VAL A 46 -11.77 -6.41 -5.14
C VAL A 46 -12.30 -5.94 -6.49
N LYS A 47 -13.09 -4.88 -6.48
CA LYS A 47 -13.52 -4.17 -7.68
C LYS A 47 -12.62 -2.97 -7.91
N MET A 48 -12.29 -2.68 -9.16
CA MET A 48 -11.40 -1.58 -9.52
C MET A 48 -12.04 -0.62 -10.50
N THR A 49 -11.89 0.68 -10.23
CA THR A 49 -12.23 1.75 -11.17
C THR A 49 -10.95 2.38 -11.68
N GLN A 50 -10.69 2.23 -12.98
CA GLN A 50 -9.58 2.89 -13.64
C GLN A 50 -9.83 4.40 -13.68
N ILE A 51 -8.89 5.20 -13.19
CA ILE A 51 -8.92 6.65 -13.31
C ILE A 51 -8.35 7.03 -14.69
N LEU A 52 -9.14 7.68 -15.51
CA LEU A 52 -8.73 8.12 -16.85
C LEU A 52 -8.23 9.57 -16.87
N ASP A 53 -8.61 10.35 -15.87
CA ASP A 53 -8.20 11.73 -15.72
C ASP A 53 -6.74 11.86 -15.30
N ASP A 54 -6.08 12.93 -15.66
CA ASP A 54 -4.75 13.26 -15.15
C ASP A 54 -4.84 13.76 -13.70
N ILE A 55 -4.60 12.86 -12.75
CA ILE A 55 -4.59 13.19 -11.32
C ILE A 55 -3.19 13.54 -10.80
N LEU A 56 -2.18 13.58 -11.65
CA LEU A 56 -0.81 13.92 -11.23
C LEU A 56 -0.74 15.30 -10.54
N PRO A 57 -1.43 16.36 -11.00
CA PRO A 57 -1.46 17.64 -10.29
C PRO A 57 -2.03 17.51 -8.86
N MET A 58 -3.06 16.69 -8.66
CA MET A 58 -3.65 16.42 -7.34
C MET A 58 -2.71 15.61 -6.44
N MET A 59 -1.92 14.69 -7.00
CA MET A 59 -0.94 13.89 -6.26
C MET A 59 0.36 14.65 -5.97
N GLN A 60 0.62 15.76 -6.67
CA GLN A 60 1.88 16.50 -6.58
C GLN A 60 2.27 16.92 -5.15
N PRO A 61 1.34 17.40 -4.27
CA PRO A 61 1.69 17.73 -2.89
C PRO A 61 2.24 16.52 -2.12
N SER A 62 1.65 15.33 -2.30
CA SER A 62 2.11 14.09 -1.67
C SER A 62 3.44 13.60 -2.25
N ILE A 63 3.63 13.72 -3.56
CA ILE A 63 4.90 13.41 -4.23
C ILE A 63 6.02 14.34 -3.73
N ASN A 64 5.76 15.64 -3.62
CA ASN A 64 6.73 16.59 -3.09
C ASN A 64 7.14 16.24 -1.65
N LYS A 65 6.16 15.93 -0.80
CA LYS A 65 6.43 15.51 0.57
C LYS A 65 7.24 14.21 0.63
N PHE A 66 6.94 13.24 -0.22
CA PHE A 66 7.74 12.03 -0.33
C PHE A 66 9.19 12.33 -0.74
N CYS A 67 9.40 13.20 -1.73
CA CYS A 67 10.74 13.64 -2.15
C CYS A 67 11.52 14.33 -1.01
N GLU A 68 10.83 15.11 -0.16
CA GLU A 68 11.41 15.71 1.04
C GLU A 68 11.83 14.64 2.06
N GLU A 69 10.97 13.65 2.32
CA GLU A 69 11.26 12.55 3.27
C GLU A 69 12.45 11.68 2.85
N VAL A 70 12.64 11.49 1.55
CA VAL A 70 13.80 10.73 1.02
C VAL A 70 15.02 11.59 0.74
N ASP A 71 14.93 12.90 0.95
CA ASP A 71 15.99 13.90 0.65
C ASP A 71 16.48 13.79 -0.81
N GLN A 72 15.57 13.56 -1.74
CA GLN A 72 15.86 13.43 -3.16
C GLN A 72 14.80 14.12 -4.01
N ARG A 73 15.24 14.78 -5.10
CA ARG A 73 14.35 15.25 -6.15
C ARG A 73 14.17 14.16 -7.18
N MET A 74 12.92 13.78 -7.42
CA MET A 74 12.57 12.76 -8.40
C MET A 74 11.61 13.36 -9.42
N LEU A 75 11.84 13.04 -10.70
CA LEU A 75 10.84 13.26 -11.74
C LEU A 75 9.99 12.00 -11.81
N MET A 76 8.71 12.13 -11.48
CA MET A 76 7.77 11.02 -11.50
C MET A 76 6.77 11.17 -12.64
N SER A 77 6.45 10.07 -13.28
CA SER A 77 5.29 9.92 -14.13
C SER A 77 4.33 8.93 -13.50
N MET A 78 3.03 9.16 -13.64
CA MET A 78 2.01 8.27 -13.09
C MET A 78 1.60 7.25 -14.13
N ASN A 79 1.58 5.98 -13.74
CA ASN A 79 1.13 4.89 -14.59
C ASN A 79 -0.22 4.37 -14.06
N ARG A 80 -1.27 4.52 -14.88
CA ARG A 80 -2.59 3.92 -14.69
C ARG A 80 -3.12 3.91 -13.26
N PRO A 81 -3.45 5.07 -12.65
CA PRO A 81 -4.04 5.11 -11.34
C PRO A 81 -5.43 4.47 -11.33
N TRP A 82 -5.81 3.86 -10.20
CA TRP A 82 -7.12 3.25 -9.99
C TRP A 82 -7.59 3.45 -8.56
N VAL A 83 -8.90 3.26 -8.36
CA VAL A 83 -9.51 3.15 -7.02
C VAL A 83 -9.94 1.70 -6.81
N SER A 84 -9.59 1.14 -5.66
CA SER A 84 -10.02 -0.18 -5.23
C SER A 84 -11.19 -0.06 -4.26
N HIS A 85 -12.28 -0.76 -4.55
CA HIS A 85 -13.50 -0.80 -3.75
C HIS A 85 -13.63 -2.15 -3.06
N TYR A 86 -13.85 -2.13 -1.75
CA TYR A 86 -13.95 -3.32 -0.92
C TYR A 86 -15.35 -3.39 -0.28
N GLU A 87 -16.12 -4.40 -0.63
CA GLU A 87 -17.34 -4.78 0.06
C GLU A 87 -17.03 -5.89 1.09
N ARG A 88 -17.99 -6.25 1.93
CA ARG A 88 -17.82 -7.29 2.93
C ARG A 88 -17.38 -8.62 2.30
N GLY A 89 -16.27 -9.14 2.79
CA GLY A 89 -15.65 -10.37 2.29
C GLY A 89 -14.59 -10.13 1.23
N ASP A 90 -14.54 -8.96 0.61
CA ASP A 90 -13.54 -8.64 -0.41
C ASP A 90 -12.13 -8.61 0.17
N TYR A 91 -11.20 -9.02 -0.64
CA TYR A 91 -9.77 -9.09 -0.32
C TYR A 91 -8.94 -8.91 -1.58
N GLN A 92 -7.67 -8.62 -1.41
CA GLN A 92 -6.70 -8.63 -2.50
C GLN A 92 -5.51 -9.51 -2.10
N GLU A 93 -5.19 -10.46 -2.97
CA GLU A 93 -4.08 -11.39 -2.78
C GLU A 93 -2.74 -10.66 -2.70
N PRO A 94 -1.71 -11.32 -2.14
CA PRO A 94 -0.35 -10.78 -2.19
C PRO A 94 0.16 -10.65 -3.63
N HIS A 95 0.53 -9.43 -4.00
CA HIS A 95 1.04 -9.08 -5.32
C HIS A 95 2.12 -8.00 -5.23
N ASP A 96 2.74 -7.68 -6.35
CA ASP A 96 3.70 -6.59 -6.50
C ASP A 96 3.43 -5.81 -7.79
N HIS A 97 4.16 -4.72 -7.98
CA HIS A 97 4.11 -3.85 -9.15
C HIS A 97 5.50 -3.70 -9.76
N ASN A 98 6.03 -4.80 -10.33
CA ASN A 98 7.37 -4.81 -10.92
C ASN A 98 7.53 -3.92 -12.16
N ASP A 99 6.44 -3.34 -12.66
CA ASP A 99 6.41 -2.40 -13.78
C ASP A 99 6.55 -0.93 -13.34
N CYS A 100 6.67 -0.67 -12.04
CA CYS A 100 6.91 0.68 -11.52
C CYS A 100 7.98 0.71 -10.42
N ASP A 101 8.68 1.84 -10.30
CA ASP A 101 9.72 2.04 -9.29
C ASP A 101 9.13 2.28 -7.90
N VAL A 102 8.03 3.03 -7.84
CA VAL A 102 7.38 3.45 -6.60
C VAL A 102 5.87 3.27 -6.72
N VAL A 103 5.28 2.69 -5.69
CA VAL A 103 3.82 2.60 -5.51
C VAL A 103 3.39 3.63 -4.48
N GLY A 104 2.30 4.36 -4.77
CA GLY A 104 1.61 5.22 -3.80
C GLY A 104 0.21 4.67 -3.52
N VAL A 105 -0.13 4.46 -2.25
CA VAL A 105 -1.47 4.02 -1.83
C VAL A 105 -2.06 5.03 -0.86
N PHE A 106 -3.17 5.66 -1.26
CA PHE A 106 -3.90 6.62 -0.43
C PHE A 106 -5.13 5.96 0.20
N PHE A 107 -5.38 6.23 1.48
CA PHE A 107 -6.51 5.72 2.25
C PHE A 107 -7.47 6.87 2.58
N PRO A 108 -8.54 7.08 1.79
CA PRO A 108 -9.47 8.19 2.00
C PRO A 108 -10.23 8.09 3.32
N GLU A 109 -10.49 6.86 3.75
CA GLU A 109 -11.15 6.49 4.99
C GLU A 109 -10.53 5.23 5.58
N TYR A 110 -10.63 5.07 6.89
CA TYR A 110 -10.18 3.88 7.59
C TYR A 110 -10.84 3.79 8.97
N LEU A 111 -11.59 2.73 9.21
CA LEU A 111 -12.25 2.46 10.48
C LEU A 111 -11.84 1.09 11.03
N GLU A 112 -12.10 0.87 12.33
CA GLU A 112 -11.90 -0.45 12.95
C GLU A 112 -12.78 -1.50 12.25
N GLY A 113 -12.16 -2.61 11.82
CA GLY A 113 -12.84 -3.68 11.07
C GLY A 113 -12.73 -3.56 9.54
N TYR A 114 -12.19 -2.46 9.03
CA TYR A 114 -11.82 -2.39 7.60
C TYR A 114 -10.73 -3.40 7.26
N SER A 115 -10.57 -3.68 5.96
CA SER A 115 -9.49 -4.50 5.44
C SER A 115 -8.14 -3.96 5.88
N GLN A 116 -7.24 -4.84 6.26
CA GLN A 116 -5.88 -4.46 6.65
C GLN A 116 -4.96 -4.57 5.45
N PHE A 117 -4.32 -3.47 5.08
CA PHE A 117 -3.18 -3.47 4.18
C PHE A 117 -1.99 -4.12 4.90
N TYR A 118 -1.25 -4.99 4.22
CA TYR A 118 -0.09 -5.67 4.79
C TYR A 118 1.01 -5.88 3.77
N PHE A 119 2.25 -5.89 4.25
CA PHE A 119 3.42 -6.33 3.50
C PHE A 119 3.80 -7.76 3.88
N LEU A 120 4.33 -8.51 2.89
CA LEU A 120 4.92 -9.82 3.11
C LEU A 120 6.40 -9.79 2.77
N ASP A 121 7.22 -10.39 3.63
CA ASP A 121 8.64 -10.58 3.34
C ASP A 121 8.82 -11.82 2.46
N ARG A 122 9.32 -11.62 1.22
CA ARG A 122 9.64 -12.71 0.30
C ARG A 122 10.83 -13.56 0.72
N HIS A 123 11.68 -13.02 1.58
CA HIS A 123 12.97 -13.63 1.92
C HIS A 123 12.92 -14.45 3.21
N VAL A 124 11.79 -14.49 3.91
CA VAL A 124 11.64 -15.19 5.19
C VAL A 124 11.16 -16.62 5.00
N ASP A 125 11.86 -17.40 4.22
CA ASP A 125 11.81 -18.87 4.34
C ASP A 125 12.86 -19.33 5.38
N LEU A 126 12.77 -18.74 6.57
CA LEU A 126 13.66 -19.10 7.66
C LEU A 126 13.23 -20.43 8.26
N SER A 127 14.23 -21.31 8.43
CA SER A 127 14.02 -22.53 9.24
C SER A 127 13.48 -22.17 10.64
N PRO A 128 12.77 -23.09 11.31
CA PRO A 128 12.22 -22.85 12.64
C PRO A 128 13.24 -22.36 13.67
N VAL A 129 14.51 -22.71 13.51
CA VAL A 129 15.61 -22.26 14.38
C VAL A 129 15.82 -20.75 14.25
N TRP A 130 15.92 -20.24 13.01
CA TRP A 130 16.14 -18.82 12.76
C TRP A 130 14.94 -17.97 13.17
N LYS A 131 13.71 -18.45 12.96
CA LYS A 131 12.48 -17.79 13.43
C LYS A 131 12.46 -17.56 14.95
N ARG A 132 13.17 -18.38 15.73
CA ARG A 132 13.31 -18.22 17.19
C ARG A 132 14.43 -17.25 17.58
N VAL A 133 15.42 -17.07 16.73
CA VAL A 133 16.65 -16.33 17.05
C VAL A 133 16.57 -14.90 16.52
N LEU A 134 15.98 -14.71 15.35
CA LEU A 134 15.85 -13.42 14.69
C LEU A 134 14.48 -12.80 14.97
N PRO A 135 14.40 -11.51 15.32
CA PRO A 135 13.15 -10.78 15.44
C PRO A 135 12.62 -10.44 14.03
N THR A 136 12.24 -11.47 13.27
CA THR A 136 11.72 -11.32 11.91
C THR A 136 10.23 -11.50 11.90
N GLU A 137 9.50 -10.52 11.41
CA GLU A 137 8.09 -10.62 11.09
C GLU A 137 7.96 -11.03 9.62
N GLN A 138 7.20 -12.06 9.34
CA GLN A 138 6.89 -12.47 7.98
C GLN A 138 5.86 -11.56 7.34
N THR A 139 5.03 -10.93 8.16
CA THR A 139 3.96 -10.02 7.75
C THR A 139 4.08 -8.74 8.56
N HIS A 140 4.09 -7.61 7.90
CA HIS A 140 4.06 -6.29 8.52
C HIS A 140 2.75 -5.59 8.17
N ILE A 141 2.00 -5.18 9.20
CA ILE A 141 0.74 -4.44 9.06
C ILE A 141 0.99 -3.00 9.54
N PRO A 142 1.10 -2.03 8.61
CA PRO A 142 1.25 -0.64 9.00
C PRO A 142 -0.01 -0.14 9.71
N LYS A 143 0.16 0.68 10.74
CA LYS A 143 -0.98 1.36 11.37
C LYS A 143 -1.45 2.46 10.43
N ILE A 144 -2.65 2.31 9.86
CA ILE A 144 -3.27 3.24 8.91
C ILE A 144 -4.32 4.10 9.62
N GLU A 145 -4.42 5.35 9.20
CA GLU A 145 -5.48 6.30 9.59
C GLU A 145 -6.06 6.94 8.31
N ALA A 146 -7.30 7.42 8.38
CA ALA A 146 -7.92 8.12 7.26
C ALA A 146 -7.07 9.33 6.82
N GLY A 147 -6.84 9.47 5.53
CA GLY A 147 -5.99 10.48 4.94
C GLY A 147 -4.49 10.11 4.87
N ASP A 148 -4.10 8.93 5.37
CA ASP A 148 -2.73 8.44 5.19
C ASP A 148 -2.45 8.09 3.73
N ILE A 149 -1.20 8.32 3.34
CA ILE A 149 -0.64 7.82 2.09
C ILE A 149 0.66 7.06 2.39
N LEU A 150 0.80 5.90 1.75
CA LEU A 150 2.01 5.10 1.79
C LEU A 150 2.74 5.23 0.45
N PHE A 151 4.08 5.34 0.52
CA PHE A 151 4.96 5.15 -0.63
C PHE A 151 5.94 4.02 -0.34
N PHE A 152 6.11 3.12 -1.31
CA PHE A 152 7.02 1.98 -1.17
C PHE A 152 7.51 1.50 -2.55
N PRO A 153 8.66 0.78 -2.61
CA PRO A 153 9.18 0.22 -3.85
C PRO A 153 8.20 -0.76 -4.52
N GLY A 154 8.08 -0.70 -5.84
CA GLY A 154 7.14 -1.52 -6.60
C GLY A 154 7.30 -3.03 -6.41
N HIS A 155 8.52 -3.51 -6.15
CA HIS A 155 8.81 -4.93 -5.91
C HIS A 155 8.32 -5.46 -4.54
N MET A 156 7.85 -4.60 -3.64
CA MET A 156 7.37 -5.01 -2.33
C MET A 156 6.07 -5.81 -2.43
N LEU A 157 6.12 -7.06 -1.96
CA LEU A 157 4.92 -7.91 -1.91
C LEU A 157 3.96 -7.39 -0.85
N HIS A 158 2.73 -7.11 -1.25
CA HIS A 158 1.70 -6.57 -0.37
C HIS A 158 0.33 -7.11 -0.76
N GLY A 159 -0.63 -6.97 0.14
CA GLY A 159 -2.00 -7.40 -0.08
C GLY A 159 -2.96 -6.71 0.87
N VAL A 160 -4.25 -7.04 0.74
CA VAL A 160 -5.32 -6.51 1.58
C VAL A 160 -6.14 -7.66 2.13
N SER A 161 -6.29 -7.72 3.45
CA SER A 161 -7.07 -8.75 4.12
C SER A 161 -8.56 -8.62 3.83
N SER A 162 -9.33 -9.66 4.13
CA SER A 162 -10.79 -9.63 3.91
C SER A 162 -11.45 -8.49 4.70
N HIS A 163 -12.30 -7.72 3.99
CA HIS A 163 -13.10 -6.65 4.55
C HIS A 163 -14.23 -7.21 5.41
N LYS A 164 -14.46 -6.63 6.59
CA LYS A 164 -15.43 -7.16 7.56
C LYS A 164 -16.65 -6.27 7.78
N HIS A 165 -16.64 -5.05 7.25
CA HIS A 165 -17.75 -4.12 7.34
C HIS A 165 -18.81 -4.38 6.25
N ASP A 166 -20.07 -4.09 6.59
CA ASP A 166 -21.16 -3.86 5.64
C ASP A 166 -21.18 -2.35 5.40
N ASN A 167 -20.65 -1.90 4.31
CA ASN A 167 -20.74 -0.49 3.91
C ASN A 167 -22.03 -0.25 3.12
#